data_8b1e587a9dd92afbcfb3cd95bded6c4d
#
_entry.id   8b1e587a9dd92afbcfb3cd95bded6c4d
#
_cell.length_a   1.000
_cell.length_b   1.000
_cell.length_c   1.000
_cell.angle_alpha   90.00
_cell.angle_beta   90.00
_cell.angle_gamma   90.00
#
_symmetry.space_group_name_H-M   'P 1'
#
loop_
_entity.id
_entity.type
_entity.pdbx_description
1 polymer ?
#
loop_
_entity_poly.entity_id
_entity_poly.type
_entity_poly.pdbx_seq_one_letter_code
_entity_poly.pdbx_strand_id
1 'polypeptide(L)'
;MSALRYMLKEVLILFMDHFHEVRDMIDAFNDHYAQEYRPSWLSCIDESMNVWLNKFCPGFMVCVRKPNPFGNEYHSIADGDDGKFVMWRIKLVEGKDWPKLPNGQFAFPGEFEKKGYDKTVNLLLKMTKPLHGMGKVVTGDSGFCITMGVIALAKHGVHSQFLIKKRRFWPKGVPGDSLDSYMRRKEFGETMTYVQHVDNTRFLIHCCKDRDYVTKIMSSHGLLEENPDHKTYRLVGGVWKSFHYAEPFSRHNRAKHWVDNVNQRRHGDIGLDEVWATKWWPNRQFTFLLLIAEVNAGQARARATGETAEPSLEFRKKMAHKMLTNKLNDYGVTGGSPARVRRRESNEHVHRKRAKHEGMWNATAKRFEHQQMEYIHHPCSVCHKTMRSYCICCPGCPLCAACFGVHAQDHAH
;
A
#
# COMPACT_ATOMS: atom_id res chain seq x y z
N MET A 1 31.66 -20.24 26.16
CA MET A 1 30.63 -19.32 26.72
C MET A 1 30.12 -18.25 25.75
N SER A 2 30.84 -17.87 24.69
CA SER A 2 30.39 -16.86 23.69
C SER A 2 29.29 -17.36 22.77
N ALA A 3 29.38 -18.56 22.21
CA ALA A 3 28.42 -19.13 21.29
C ALA A 3 27.03 -19.35 21.91
N LEU A 4 26.97 -19.86 23.15
CA LEU A 4 25.71 -20.06 23.86
C LEU A 4 25.02 -18.74 24.20
N ARG A 5 25.78 -17.70 24.57
CA ARG A 5 25.24 -16.35 24.77
C ARG A 5 24.72 -15.73 23.46
N TYR A 6 25.37 -16.02 22.35
CA TYR A 6 24.93 -15.57 21.01
C TYR A 6 23.64 -16.28 20.61
N MET A 7 23.58 -17.60 20.70
CA MET A 7 22.37 -18.39 20.43
C MET A 7 21.19 -18.00 21.33
N LEU A 8 21.41 -17.82 22.65
CA LEU A 8 20.36 -17.36 23.56
C LEU A 8 19.88 -15.97 23.24
N LYS A 9 20.73 -15.08 22.75
CA LYS A 9 20.36 -13.74 22.32
C LYS A 9 19.52 -13.78 21.04
N GLU A 10 19.86 -14.61 20.07
CA GLU A 10 19.08 -14.77 18.84
C GLU A 10 17.71 -15.42 19.10
N VAL A 11 17.66 -16.45 19.96
CA VAL A 11 16.40 -17.07 20.37
C VAL A 11 15.52 -16.08 21.13
N LEU A 12 16.10 -15.28 22.03
CA LEU A 12 15.35 -14.23 22.73
C LEU A 12 14.82 -13.15 21.78
N ILE A 13 15.60 -12.81 20.78
CA ILE A 13 15.23 -11.88 19.72
C ILE A 13 14.01 -12.39 18.94
N LEU A 14 14.00 -13.66 18.54
CA LEU A 14 12.89 -14.28 17.85
C LEU A 14 11.59 -14.27 18.69
N PHE A 15 11.70 -14.50 20.01
CA PHE A 15 10.56 -14.42 20.91
C PHE A 15 10.02 -13.00 21.13
N MET A 16 10.87 -11.99 20.99
CA MET A 16 10.49 -10.59 21.17
C MET A 16 9.99 -9.92 19.88
N ASP A 17 10.35 -10.46 18.72
CA ASP A 17 9.95 -9.91 17.44
C ASP A 17 8.66 -10.55 16.90
N HIS A 18 7.54 -9.92 17.16
CA HIS A 18 6.24 -10.38 16.67
C HIS A 18 6.13 -10.43 15.14
N PHE A 19 7.08 -9.85 14.41
CA PHE A 19 7.08 -9.75 12.95
C PHE A 19 8.12 -10.66 12.28
N HIS A 20 8.86 -11.49 13.05
CA HIS A 20 9.95 -12.31 12.53
C HIS A 20 9.56 -13.18 11.33
N GLU A 21 8.34 -13.76 11.35
CA GLU A 21 7.84 -14.63 10.26
C GLU A 21 7.66 -13.91 8.91
N VAL A 22 7.60 -12.58 8.90
CA VAL A 22 7.33 -11.80 7.69
C VAL A 22 8.46 -10.86 7.28
N ARG A 23 9.46 -10.64 8.16
CA ARG A 23 10.57 -9.72 7.86
C ARG A 23 11.33 -10.14 6.61
N ASP A 24 11.72 -11.39 6.53
CA ASP A 24 12.50 -11.92 5.40
C ASP A 24 11.76 -11.78 4.07
N MET A 25 10.43 -11.98 4.07
CA MET A 25 9.63 -11.77 2.86
C MET A 25 9.62 -10.29 2.43
N ILE A 26 9.47 -9.37 3.38
CA ILE A 26 9.44 -7.93 3.09
C ILE A 26 10.83 -7.45 2.64
N ASP A 27 11.87 -7.93 3.29
CA ASP A 27 13.25 -7.57 2.95
C ASP A 27 13.63 -8.15 1.58
N ALA A 28 13.30 -9.41 1.30
CA ALA A 28 13.50 -10.02 -0.02
C ALA A 28 12.77 -9.27 -1.14
N PHE A 29 11.52 -8.84 -0.91
CA PHE A 29 10.79 -7.97 -1.84
C PHE A 29 11.57 -6.67 -2.11
N ASN A 30 11.96 -5.99 -1.05
CA ASN A 30 12.66 -4.71 -1.15
C ASN A 30 14.02 -4.84 -1.84
N ASP A 31 14.77 -5.90 -1.54
CA ASP A 31 16.10 -6.15 -2.11
C ASP A 31 16.01 -6.52 -3.58
N HIS A 32 15.03 -7.34 -3.96
CA HIS A 32 14.77 -7.67 -5.36
C HIS A 32 14.49 -6.40 -6.18
N TYR A 33 13.55 -5.55 -5.73
CA TYR A 33 13.24 -4.33 -6.46
C TYR A 33 14.39 -3.31 -6.43
N ALA A 34 15.19 -3.26 -5.37
CA ALA A 34 16.38 -2.39 -5.34
C ALA A 34 17.44 -2.81 -6.37
N GLN A 35 17.52 -4.10 -6.70
CA GLN A 35 18.46 -4.65 -7.68
C GLN A 35 17.93 -4.54 -9.11
N GLU A 36 16.68 -4.95 -9.33
CA GLU A 36 16.12 -5.15 -10.66
C GLU A 36 15.36 -3.94 -11.22
N TYR A 37 14.88 -3.05 -10.34
CA TYR A 37 14.06 -1.92 -10.75
C TYR A 37 14.81 -0.59 -10.64
N ARG A 38 14.69 0.22 -11.67
CA ARG A 38 15.23 1.59 -11.71
C ARG A 38 14.06 2.57 -11.78
N PRO A 39 13.64 3.16 -10.65
CA PRO A 39 12.57 4.14 -10.64
C PRO A 39 12.96 5.37 -11.47
N SER A 40 11.96 6.09 -11.98
CA SER A 40 12.13 7.35 -12.67
C SER A 40 12.74 8.42 -11.73
N TRP A 41 12.83 9.65 -12.20
CA TRP A 41 13.37 10.76 -11.40
C TRP A 41 12.46 11.17 -10.23
N LEU A 42 11.16 10.83 -10.29
CA LEU A 42 10.15 11.15 -9.28
C LEU A 42 9.51 9.87 -8.74
N SER A 43 9.33 9.80 -7.43
CA SER A 43 8.62 8.71 -6.75
C SER A 43 7.62 9.28 -5.74
N CYS A 44 6.55 8.55 -5.44
CA CYS A 44 5.57 8.91 -4.42
C CYS A 44 5.63 7.96 -3.23
N ILE A 45 5.68 8.51 -2.01
CA ILE A 45 5.51 7.76 -0.77
C ILE A 45 4.12 8.00 -0.20
N ASP A 46 3.40 6.93 0.14
CA ASP A 46 2.07 6.97 0.74
C ASP A 46 1.79 5.68 1.54
N GLU A 47 0.62 5.60 2.17
CA GLU A 47 0.16 4.47 2.98
C GLU A 47 -0.66 3.47 2.15
N SER A 48 -0.39 2.18 2.34
CA SER A 48 -1.18 1.08 1.78
C SER A 48 -1.79 0.24 2.90
N MET A 49 -3.01 -0.29 2.71
CA MET A 49 -3.64 -1.20 3.65
C MET A 49 -3.64 -2.63 3.12
N ASN A 50 -3.18 -3.55 3.95
CA ASN A 50 -3.39 -4.98 3.79
C ASN A 50 -4.57 -5.39 4.66
N VAL A 51 -5.71 -5.63 4.03
CA VAL A 51 -7.00 -5.82 4.70
C VAL A 51 -7.01 -7.12 5.52
N TRP A 52 -7.31 -7.01 6.80
CA TRP A 52 -7.36 -8.14 7.72
C TRP A 52 -8.29 -7.84 8.90
N LEU A 53 -9.18 -8.75 9.24
CA LEU A 53 -10.18 -8.53 10.31
C LEU A 53 -9.76 -9.07 11.68
N ASN A 54 -8.66 -9.82 11.76
CA ASN A 54 -8.20 -10.36 13.03
C ASN A 54 -7.42 -9.30 13.82
N LYS A 55 -8.09 -8.70 14.80
CA LYS A 55 -7.51 -7.66 15.68
C LYS A 55 -6.34 -8.12 16.56
N PHE A 56 -6.07 -9.42 16.62
CA PHE A 56 -4.98 -10.00 17.42
C PHE A 56 -3.70 -10.21 16.61
N CYS A 57 -3.70 -9.90 15.30
CA CYS A 57 -2.46 -9.98 14.55
C CYS A 57 -1.48 -8.85 14.93
N PRO A 58 -0.17 -9.10 14.88
CA PRO A 58 0.83 -8.08 15.10
C PRO A 58 0.65 -6.89 14.16
N GLY A 59 0.81 -5.66 14.67
CA GLY A 59 0.68 -4.44 13.87
C GLY A 59 -0.74 -4.14 13.38
N PHE A 60 -1.77 -4.80 13.92
CA PHE A 60 -3.15 -4.49 13.54
C PHE A 60 -3.52 -3.05 13.89
N MET A 61 -4.12 -2.39 12.92
CA MET A 61 -4.59 -1.03 13.12
C MET A 61 -5.95 -0.78 12.46
N VAL A 62 -6.57 0.32 12.85
CA VAL A 62 -7.83 0.80 12.29
C VAL A 62 -7.60 2.19 11.70
N CYS A 63 -7.67 2.30 10.38
CA CYS A 63 -7.53 3.55 9.65
C CYS A 63 -8.89 3.98 9.06
N VAL A 64 -9.71 4.65 9.87
CA VAL A 64 -11.10 5.01 9.51
C VAL A 64 -11.25 5.86 8.25
N ARG A 65 -10.16 6.46 7.76
CA ARG A 65 -10.16 7.27 6.53
C ARG A 65 -10.03 6.45 5.24
N LYS A 66 -9.61 5.19 5.35
CA LYS A 66 -9.43 4.29 4.19
C LYS A 66 -10.73 3.52 3.91
N PRO A 67 -11.02 3.19 2.65
CA PRO A 67 -12.21 2.39 2.28
C PRO A 67 -12.27 1.04 3.03
N ASN A 68 -11.12 0.39 3.19
CA ASN A 68 -10.95 -0.83 3.97
C ASN A 68 -10.11 -0.51 5.22
N PRO A 69 -10.77 -0.15 6.35
CA PRO A 69 -10.09 0.49 7.47
C PRO A 69 -9.32 -0.45 8.40
N PHE A 70 -9.49 -1.78 8.27
CA PHE A 70 -8.93 -2.77 9.20
C PHE A 70 -7.80 -3.56 8.56
N GLY A 71 -6.71 -3.74 9.29
CA GLY A 71 -5.61 -4.59 8.84
C GLY A 71 -4.24 -4.09 9.27
N ASN A 72 -3.25 -4.40 8.44
CA ASN A 72 -1.89 -3.90 8.59
C ASN A 72 -1.65 -2.75 7.62
N GLU A 73 -1.07 -1.67 8.10
CA GLU A 73 -0.63 -0.56 7.26
C GLU A 73 0.80 -0.79 6.79
N TYR A 74 1.04 -0.42 5.56
CA TYR A 74 2.37 -0.33 4.96
C TYR A 74 2.64 1.10 4.51
N HIS A 75 3.86 1.58 4.74
CA HIS A 75 4.37 2.70 3.97
C HIS A 75 4.95 2.16 2.67
N SER A 76 4.60 2.78 1.55
CA SER A 76 4.89 2.28 0.21
C SER A 76 5.46 3.38 -0.66
N ILE A 77 6.42 3.03 -1.53
CA ILE A 77 6.91 3.95 -2.56
C ILE A 77 6.57 3.39 -3.93
N ALA A 78 5.94 4.21 -4.74
CA ALA A 78 5.60 3.90 -6.12
C ALA A 78 6.19 4.91 -7.11
N ASP A 79 6.47 4.41 -8.31
CA ASP A 79 6.80 5.16 -9.52
C ASP A 79 5.65 5.07 -10.52
N GLY A 80 5.45 6.08 -11.33
CA GLY A 80 4.35 6.12 -12.30
C GLY A 80 4.49 7.25 -13.32
N ASP A 81 5.68 7.78 -13.51
CA ASP A 81 5.94 8.94 -14.37
C ASP A 81 5.53 8.71 -15.83
N ASP A 82 5.64 7.47 -16.31
CA ASP A 82 5.19 7.04 -17.64
C ASP A 82 3.74 6.53 -17.69
N GLY A 83 2.97 6.70 -16.61
CA GLY A 83 1.61 6.18 -16.48
C GLY A 83 1.53 4.67 -16.16
N LYS A 84 2.66 4.00 -15.97
CA LYS A 84 2.74 2.60 -15.52
C LYS A 84 3.20 2.55 -14.08
N PHE A 85 2.26 2.24 -13.19
CA PHE A 85 2.47 2.36 -11.74
C PHE A 85 3.13 1.11 -11.15
N VAL A 86 4.32 1.26 -10.60
CA VAL A 86 5.11 0.19 -9.98
C VAL A 86 5.40 0.54 -8.53
N MET A 87 4.96 -0.29 -7.60
CA MET A 87 5.30 -0.17 -6.17
C MET A 87 6.58 -0.97 -5.91
N TRP A 88 7.67 -0.28 -5.67
CA TRP A 88 9.00 -0.88 -5.62
C TRP A 88 9.64 -0.90 -4.22
N ARG A 89 9.02 -0.27 -3.25
CA ARG A 89 9.51 -0.26 -1.87
C ARG A 89 8.35 -0.25 -0.89
N ILE A 90 8.44 -1.07 0.17
CA ILE A 90 7.42 -1.16 1.20
C ILE A 90 8.05 -1.31 2.59
N LYS A 91 7.32 -0.90 3.62
CA LYS A 91 7.67 -1.13 5.03
C LYS A 91 6.40 -1.34 5.84
N LEU A 92 6.29 -2.46 6.54
CA LEU A 92 5.22 -2.73 7.48
C LEU A 92 5.26 -1.73 8.65
N VAL A 93 4.10 -1.19 8.99
CA VAL A 93 3.94 -0.33 10.17
C VAL A 93 3.71 -1.21 11.40
N GLU A 94 4.69 -1.27 12.26
CA GLU A 94 4.68 -2.14 13.44
C GLU A 94 3.84 -1.55 14.60
N GLY A 95 3.60 -0.24 14.55
CA GLY A 95 2.72 0.46 15.51
C GLY A 95 3.20 0.34 16.95
N LYS A 96 2.28 -0.07 17.83
CA LYS A 96 2.54 -0.30 19.26
C LYS A 96 3.31 -1.60 19.54
N ASP A 97 3.25 -2.53 18.58
CA ASP A 97 3.85 -3.87 18.70
C ASP A 97 5.35 -3.88 18.33
N TRP A 98 5.92 -2.69 18.05
CA TRP A 98 7.34 -2.54 17.81
C TRP A 98 8.14 -3.07 19.03
N PRO A 99 9.07 -4.01 18.83
CA PRO A 99 9.84 -4.58 19.91
C PRO A 99 10.64 -3.51 20.67
N LYS A 100 10.44 -3.43 21.98
CA LYS A 100 11.14 -2.49 22.87
C LYS A 100 11.85 -3.23 23.98
N LEU A 101 13.03 -2.72 24.33
CA LEU A 101 13.73 -3.10 25.55
C LEU A 101 13.01 -2.53 26.79
N PRO A 102 13.27 -3.07 28.01
CA PRO A 102 12.67 -2.58 29.25
C PRO A 102 12.91 -1.08 29.51
N ASN A 103 14.00 -0.52 28.97
CA ASN A 103 14.30 0.91 29.05
C ASN A 103 13.54 1.77 28.00
N GLY A 104 12.63 1.18 27.23
CA GLY A 104 11.83 1.86 26.20
C GLY A 104 12.54 2.08 24.86
N GLN A 105 13.82 1.74 24.73
CA GLN A 105 14.54 1.81 23.45
C GLN A 105 14.08 0.69 22.51
N PHE A 106 14.25 0.91 21.20
CA PHE A 106 13.97 -0.13 20.21
C PHE A 106 14.91 -1.33 20.41
N ALA A 107 14.34 -2.53 20.41
CA ALA A 107 15.12 -3.76 20.57
C ALA A 107 16.09 -3.99 19.39
N PHE A 108 15.69 -3.53 18.20
CA PHE A 108 16.45 -3.69 16.94
C PHE A 108 16.57 -2.35 16.23
N PRO A 109 17.40 -1.41 16.73
CA PRO A 109 17.59 -0.14 16.06
C PRO A 109 18.31 -0.35 14.74
N GLY A 110 17.70 0.12 13.65
CA GLY A 110 18.27 0.15 12.32
C GLY A 110 19.44 1.14 12.19
N GLU A 111 19.99 1.23 10.99
CA GLU A 111 21.13 2.09 10.70
C GLU A 111 20.89 3.58 11.08
N PHE A 112 19.71 4.09 10.79
CA PHE A 112 19.39 5.50 10.99
C PHE A 112 18.92 5.80 12.41
N GLU A 113 18.25 4.84 13.08
CA GLU A 113 17.90 4.93 14.50
C GLU A 113 19.14 5.08 15.38
N LYS A 114 20.22 4.37 15.06
CA LYS A 114 21.54 4.50 15.74
C LYS A 114 22.16 5.88 15.59
N LYS A 115 21.79 6.63 14.53
CA LYS A 115 22.26 8.01 14.30
C LYS A 115 21.44 9.07 15.05
N GLY A 116 20.45 8.65 15.86
CA GLY A 116 19.67 9.56 16.71
C GLY A 116 18.56 10.33 15.98
N TYR A 117 18.20 9.93 14.77
CA TYR A 117 17.07 10.55 14.07
C TYR A 117 15.74 10.11 14.69
N ASP A 118 14.74 10.98 14.60
CA ASP A 118 13.39 10.63 15.01
C ASP A 118 12.73 9.57 14.09
N LYS A 119 11.60 9.03 14.53
CA LYS A 119 10.92 7.91 13.86
C LYS A 119 10.55 8.22 12.39
N THR A 120 10.08 9.43 12.11
CA THR A 120 9.63 9.80 10.74
C THR A 120 10.83 10.04 9.83
N VAL A 121 11.90 10.65 10.33
CA VAL A 121 13.15 10.81 9.56
C VAL A 121 13.77 9.47 9.23
N ASN A 122 13.85 8.57 10.23
CA ASN A 122 14.32 7.20 10.03
C ASN A 122 13.52 6.45 8.97
N LEU A 123 12.20 6.57 9.02
CA LEU A 123 11.31 6.00 8.01
C LEU A 123 11.65 6.50 6.61
N LEU A 124 11.73 7.83 6.44
CA LEU A 124 12.04 8.44 5.15
C LEU A 124 13.39 7.99 4.62
N LEU A 125 14.44 8.02 5.44
CA LEU A 125 15.79 7.59 5.05
C LEU A 125 15.84 6.10 4.71
N LYS A 126 15.17 5.24 5.48
CA LYS A 126 15.11 3.80 5.23
C LYS A 126 14.37 3.50 3.93
N MET A 127 13.24 4.16 3.71
CA MET A 127 12.41 3.94 2.51
C MET A 127 13.11 4.41 1.24
N THR A 128 13.84 5.52 1.32
CA THR A 128 14.54 6.12 0.16
C THR A 128 15.98 5.64 -0.01
N LYS A 129 16.48 4.74 0.83
CA LYS A 129 17.89 4.28 0.80
C LYS A 129 18.40 3.92 -0.60
N PRO A 130 17.63 3.22 -1.46
CA PRO A 130 18.06 2.92 -2.84
C PRO A 130 18.23 4.16 -3.74
N LEU A 131 17.72 5.30 -3.35
CA LEU A 131 17.81 6.57 -4.10
C LEU A 131 18.94 7.47 -3.61
N HIS A 132 19.64 7.11 -2.53
CA HIS A 132 20.68 7.96 -1.95
C HIS A 132 21.79 8.26 -2.96
N GLY A 133 22.18 9.53 -3.08
CA GLY A 133 23.18 10.00 -4.02
C GLY A 133 22.73 10.14 -5.47
N MET A 134 21.46 9.83 -5.79
CA MET A 134 20.99 9.82 -7.18
C MET A 134 20.33 11.13 -7.64
N GLY A 135 20.15 12.12 -6.76
CA GLY A 135 19.50 13.39 -7.10
C GLY A 135 18.01 13.25 -7.47
N LYS A 136 17.38 12.12 -7.14
CA LYS A 136 15.96 11.87 -7.44
C LYS A 136 15.04 12.55 -6.44
N VAL A 137 13.77 12.72 -6.81
CA VAL A 137 12.76 13.42 -6.03
C VAL A 137 11.77 12.44 -5.43
N VAL A 138 11.43 12.60 -4.15
CA VAL A 138 10.34 11.88 -3.48
C VAL A 138 9.27 12.86 -3.06
N THR A 139 8.03 12.60 -3.46
CA THR A 139 6.85 13.37 -3.04
C THR A 139 5.96 12.55 -2.13
N GLY A 140 5.22 13.20 -1.25
CA GLY A 140 4.27 12.52 -0.37
C GLY A 140 3.29 13.49 0.28
N ASP A 141 2.39 12.93 1.06
CA ASP A 141 1.38 13.68 1.77
C ASP A 141 1.93 14.35 3.05
N SER A 142 1.04 14.98 3.79
CA SER A 142 1.39 15.68 5.03
C SER A 142 1.75 14.76 6.20
N GLY A 143 1.52 13.47 6.10
CA GLY A 143 1.94 12.47 7.09
C GLY A 143 3.47 12.34 7.13
N PHE A 144 4.10 12.50 5.98
CA PHE A 144 5.55 12.41 5.80
C PHE A 144 6.26 13.78 5.87
N CYS A 145 5.51 14.88 5.97
CA CYS A 145 6.07 16.23 5.97
C CYS A 145 6.68 16.58 7.32
N ILE A 146 8.01 16.50 7.43
CA ILE A 146 8.79 16.91 8.60
C ILE A 146 10.05 17.62 8.14
N THR A 147 10.34 18.78 8.74
CA THR A 147 11.49 19.64 8.36
C THR A 147 12.81 18.89 8.38
N MET A 148 13.10 18.19 9.47
CA MET A 148 14.33 17.41 9.60
C MET A 148 14.40 16.26 8.58
N GLY A 149 13.25 15.73 8.14
CA GLY A 149 13.19 14.73 7.07
C GLY A 149 13.62 15.29 5.72
N VAL A 150 13.15 16.48 5.36
CA VAL A 150 13.56 17.18 4.12
C VAL A 150 15.06 17.47 4.12
N ILE A 151 15.59 17.97 5.25
CA ILE A 151 17.02 18.26 5.42
C ILE A 151 17.86 16.96 5.35
N ALA A 152 17.44 15.93 6.06
CA ALA A 152 18.15 14.65 6.09
C ALA A 152 18.17 13.98 4.70
N LEU A 153 17.07 13.98 3.97
CA LEU A 153 17.00 13.49 2.61
C LEU A 153 17.95 14.26 1.67
N ALA A 154 17.95 15.58 1.74
CA ALA A 154 18.85 16.41 0.95
C ALA A 154 20.32 16.12 1.23
N LYS A 155 20.71 15.93 2.51
CA LYS A 155 22.06 15.51 2.92
C LYS A 155 22.45 14.13 2.36
N HIS A 156 21.46 13.27 2.07
CA HIS A 156 21.68 11.97 1.42
C HIS A 156 21.51 12.03 -0.10
N GLY A 157 21.46 13.22 -0.71
CA GLY A 157 21.34 13.37 -2.15
C GLY A 157 19.98 12.93 -2.72
N VAL A 158 18.92 13.00 -1.91
CA VAL A 158 17.54 12.79 -2.32
C VAL A 158 16.77 14.09 -2.12
N HIS A 159 16.16 14.59 -3.19
CA HIS A 159 15.27 15.72 -3.09
C HIS A 159 13.87 15.29 -2.65
N SER A 160 13.17 16.18 -1.98
CA SER A 160 11.84 15.87 -1.49
C SER A 160 10.87 17.03 -1.64
N GLN A 161 9.58 16.70 -1.78
CA GLN A 161 8.51 17.69 -1.73
C GLN A 161 7.27 17.07 -1.04
N PHE A 162 6.84 17.67 0.05
CA PHE A 162 5.76 17.16 0.87
C PHE A 162 4.68 18.21 1.10
N LEU A 163 3.42 17.77 1.11
CA LEU A 163 2.29 18.65 1.39
C LEU A 163 2.31 19.10 2.86
N ILE A 164 2.17 20.41 3.12
CA ILE A 164 2.05 20.95 4.46
C ILE A 164 0.56 21.14 4.80
N LYS A 165 0.03 20.39 5.77
CA LYS A 165 -1.34 20.60 6.30
C LYS A 165 -1.34 21.23 7.67
N LYS A 166 -0.34 20.94 8.50
CA LYS A 166 -0.31 21.28 9.91
C LYS A 166 0.85 22.23 10.22
N ARG A 167 0.58 23.24 11.07
CA ARG A 167 1.57 24.21 11.51
C ARG A 167 2.83 23.60 12.13
N ARG A 168 2.71 22.48 12.84
CA ARG A 168 3.86 21.80 13.47
C ARG A 168 4.98 21.39 12.50
N PHE A 169 4.69 21.33 11.20
CA PHE A 169 5.66 20.99 10.16
C PHE A 169 6.40 22.19 9.57
N TRP A 170 6.04 23.40 10.00
CA TRP A 170 6.73 24.59 9.54
C TRP A 170 8.15 24.66 10.10
N PRO A 171 9.15 25.05 9.30
CA PRO A 171 10.51 25.28 9.79
C PRO A 171 10.55 26.33 10.89
N LYS A 172 11.48 26.20 11.83
CA LYS A 172 11.70 27.25 12.82
C LYS A 172 12.03 28.58 12.12
N GLY A 173 11.44 29.68 12.58
CA GLY A 173 11.67 31.03 12.04
C GLY A 173 10.84 31.34 10.79
N VAL A 174 10.12 30.37 10.20
CA VAL A 174 9.18 30.68 9.12
C VAL A 174 7.90 31.29 9.72
N PRO A 175 7.47 32.48 9.27
CA PRO A 175 6.25 33.11 9.78
C PRO A 175 5.00 32.51 9.13
N GLY A 176 4.70 31.24 9.46
CA GLY A 176 3.68 30.42 8.80
C GLY A 176 2.29 31.02 8.81
N ASP A 177 1.87 31.61 9.93
CA ASP A 177 0.55 32.24 10.04
C ASP A 177 0.47 33.51 9.18
N SER A 178 1.56 34.28 9.11
CA SER A 178 1.64 35.46 8.27
C SER A 178 1.60 35.09 6.78
N LEU A 179 2.31 34.03 6.39
CA LEU A 179 2.29 33.50 5.02
C LEU A 179 0.88 33.02 4.63
N ASP A 180 0.24 32.25 5.50
CA ASP A 180 -1.13 31.76 5.24
C ASP A 180 -2.12 32.94 5.16
N SER A 181 -2.05 33.88 6.09
CA SER A 181 -2.90 35.07 6.10
C SER A 181 -2.67 35.99 4.90
N TYR A 182 -1.41 36.16 4.47
CA TYR A 182 -1.06 36.92 3.29
C TYR A 182 -1.63 36.25 2.02
N MET A 183 -1.41 34.95 1.84
CA MET A 183 -1.86 34.21 0.66
C MET A 183 -3.38 34.09 0.57
N ARG A 184 -4.09 34.05 1.71
CA ARG A 184 -5.57 34.02 1.69
C ARG A 184 -6.19 35.26 1.06
N ARG A 185 -5.49 36.40 1.10
CA ARG A 185 -5.95 37.69 0.49
C ARG A 185 -5.58 37.83 -0.98
N LYS A 186 -4.80 36.88 -1.50
CA LYS A 186 -4.37 36.87 -2.89
C LYS A 186 -5.44 36.38 -3.84
N GLU A 187 -5.28 36.70 -5.10
CA GLU A 187 -6.15 36.22 -6.17
C GLU A 187 -6.01 34.70 -6.36
N PHE A 188 -7.06 34.09 -6.88
CA PHE A 188 -7.06 32.69 -7.22
C PHE A 188 -5.96 32.37 -8.23
N GLY A 189 -5.14 31.35 -7.90
CA GLY A 189 -4.03 30.90 -8.72
C GLY A 189 -2.69 31.58 -8.41
N GLU A 190 -2.67 32.68 -7.63
CA GLU A 190 -1.41 33.30 -7.25
C GLU A 190 -0.53 32.35 -6.45
N THR A 191 0.75 32.37 -6.75
CA THR A 191 1.77 31.55 -6.10
C THR A 191 2.82 32.43 -5.41
N MET A 192 3.43 31.90 -4.35
CA MET A 192 4.55 32.51 -3.68
C MET A 192 5.48 31.42 -3.15
N THR A 193 6.78 31.66 -3.21
CA THR A 193 7.76 30.78 -2.60
C THR A 193 8.59 31.53 -1.56
N TYR A 194 8.62 30.95 -0.38
CA TYR A 194 9.52 31.32 0.68
C TYR A 194 10.77 30.45 0.60
N VAL A 195 11.95 31.09 0.61
CA VAL A 195 13.25 30.40 0.51
C VAL A 195 14.01 30.61 1.81
N GLN A 196 14.54 29.54 2.36
CA GLN A 196 15.39 29.56 3.55
C GLN A 196 16.53 28.55 3.37
N HIS A 197 17.66 28.81 4.01
CA HIS A 197 18.76 27.85 4.12
C HIS A 197 18.86 27.34 5.55
N VAL A 198 18.89 26.02 5.71
CA VAL A 198 19.04 25.33 7.00
C VAL A 198 20.11 24.27 6.83
N ASP A 199 21.18 24.32 7.64
CA ASP A 199 22.32 23.39 7.56
C ASP A 199 22.87 23.24 6.13
N ASN A 200 23.08 24.34 5.41
CA ASN A 200 23.49 24.39 4.01
C ASN A 200 22.50 23.74 3.03
N THR A 201 21.34 23.34 3.47
CA THR A 201 20.28 22.82 2.61
C THR A 201 19.33 23.95 2.22
N ARG A 202 19.12 24.13 0.92
CA ARG A 202 18.08 25.03 0.41
C ARG A 202 16.73 24.45 0.74
N PHE A 203 15.90 25.25 1.39
CA PHE A 203 14.59 24.87 1.87
C PHE A 203 13.54 25.79 1.28
N LEU A 204 12.53 25.22 0.66
CA LEU A 204 11.51 25.96 -0.08
C LEU A 204 10.13 25.68 0.50
N ILE A 205 9.33 26.72 0.67
CA ILE A 205 7.90 26.58 0.95
C ILE A 205 7.14 27.27 -0.16
N HIS A 206 6.55 26.48 -1.01
CA HIS A 206 5.69 26.94 -2.09
C HIS A 206 4.26 27.08 -1.58
N CYS A 207 3.65 28.23 -1.81
CA CYS A 207 2.26 28.51 -1.49
C CYS A 207 1.50 28.82 -2.78
N CYS A 208 0.30 28.26 -2.90
CA CYS A 208 -0.62 28.54 -4.00
C CYS A 208 -2.01 28.83 -3.45
N LYS A 209 -2.60 29.93 -3.83
CA LYS A 209 -3.98 30.28 -3.49
C LYS A 209 -4.94 29.45 -4.32
N ASP A 210 -5.62 28.50 -3.70
CA ASP A 210 -6.79 27.83 -4.27
C ASP A 210 -8.07 28.55 -3.78
N ARG A 211 -9.24 28.06 -4.16
CA ARG A 211 -10.53 28.70 -3.91
C ARG A 211 -10.70 29.20 -2.47
N ASP A 212 -10.76 28.29 -1.51
CA ASP A 212 -11.05 28.63 -0.10
C ASP A 212 -9.85 28.37 0.82
N TYR A 213 -8.75 27.85 0.30
CA TYR A 213 -7.57 27.47 1.07
C TYR A 213 -6.28 27.80 0.33
N VAL A 214 -5.19 27.71 1.06
CA VAL A 214 -3.84 27.86 0.52
C VAL A 214 -3.16 26.49 0.55
N THR A 215 -2.83 25.96 -0.62
CA THR A 215 -2.00 24.75 -0.72
C THR A 215 -0.55 25.13 -0.47
N LYS A 216 0.12 24.35 0.36
CA LYS A 216 1.52 24.59 0.74
C LYS A 216 2.32 23.31 0.57
N ILE A 217 3.48 23.42 -0.08
CA ILE A 217 4.43 22.33 -0.30
C ILE A 217 5.78 22.73 0.26
N MET A 218 6.36 21.88 1.11
CA MET A 218 7.71 21.97 1.62
C MET A 218 8.64 21.16 0.73
N SER A 219 9.72 21.77 0.23
CA SER A 219 10.61 21.11 -0.71
C SER A 219 12.07 21.49 -0.52
N SER A 220 12.99 20.60 -0.86
CA SER A 220 14.41 20.90 -1.04
C SER A 220 14.79 21.15 -2.50
N HIS A 221 13.84 21.00 -3.43
CA HIS A 221 14.06 21.12 -4.86
C HIS A 221 12.83 21.71 -5.56
N GLY A 222 13.05 22.45 -6.62
CA GLY A 222 11.99 22.96 -7.48
C GLY A 222 12.33 24.33 -8.05
N LEU A 223 11.66 24.62 -9.16
CA LEU A 223 11.63 25.94 -9.80
C LEU A 223 10.31 26.63 -9.46
N LEU A 224 10.29 27.93 -9.61
CA LEU A 224 9.11 28.76 -9.40
C LEU A 224 8.27 28.91 -10.65
N GLU A 225 8.75 28.35 -11.73
CA GLU A 225 8.12 28.47 -13.06
C GLU A 225 6.79 27.72 -13.09
N GLU A 226 5.84 28.30 -13.79
CA GLU A 226 4.58 27.65 -14.09
C GLU A 226 4.83 26.51 -15.07
N ASN A 227 4.13 25.39 -14.85
CA ASN A 227 4.14 24.29 -15.78
C ASN A 227 3.08 24.53 -16.87
N PRO A 228 3.45 24.81 -18.13
CA PRO A 228 2.50 25.11 -19.19
C PRO A 228 1.58 23.95 -19.51
N ASP A 229 2.01 22.72 -19.23
CA ASP A 229 1.25 21.50 -19.51
C ASP A 229 0.23 21.15 -18.42
N HIS A 230 0.28 21.86 -17.27
CA HIS A 230 -0.61 21.56 -16.15
C HIS A 230 -1.57 22.72 -15.84
N LYS A 231 -2.59 22.86 -16.66
CA LYS A 231 -3.69 23.79 -16.44
C LYS A 231 -4.76 23.19 -15.53
N THR A 232 -5.14 23.93 -14.51
CA THR A 232 -6.23 23.54 -13.60
C THR A 232 -7.42 24.46 -13.76
N TYR A 233 -8.61 23.94 -13.45
CA TYR A 233 -9.88 24.67 -13.54
C TYR A 233 -10.62 24.60 -12.20
N ARG A 234 -11.21 25.72 -11.80
CA ARG A 234 -12.04 25.81 -10.60
C ARG A 234 -13.25 26.71 -10.84
N LEU A 235 -14.37 26.31 -10.27
CA LEU A 235 -15.55 27.17 -10.23
C LEU A 235 -15.43 28.14 -9.05
N VAL A 236 -15.28 29.43 -9.31
CA VAL A 236 -15.11 30.50 -8.34
C VAL A 236 -16.16 31.57 -8.58
N GLY A 237 -17.06 31.78 -7.61
CA GLY A 237 -18.15 32.77 -7.76
C GLY A 237 -19.06 32.49 -8.95
N GLY A 238 -19.33 31.24 -9.29
CA GLY A 238 -20.16 30.85 -10.45
C GLY A 238 -19.45 30.91 -11.81
N VAL A 239 -18.18 31.34 -11.86
CA VAL A 239 -17.40 31.46 -13.11
C VAL A 239 -16.24 30.45 -13.08
N TRP A 240 -16.05 29.74 -14.19
CA TRP A 240 -14.90 28.86 -14.37
C TRP A 240 -13.63 29.70 -14.58
N LYS A 241 -12.71 29.60 -13.64
CA LYS A 241 -11.37 30.20 -13.72
C LYS A 241 -10.33 29.12 -13.89
N SER A 242 -9.24 29.46 -14.57
CA SER A 242 -8.10 28.56 -14.79
C SER A 242 -6.78 29.24 -14.51
N PHE A 243 -5.79 28.46 -14.10
CA PHE A 243 -4.40 28.90 -13.97
C PHE A 243 -3.46 27.72 -14.22
N HIS A 244 -2.19 27.99 -14.47
CA HIS A 244 -1.16 26.97 -14.52
C HIS A 244 -0.56 26.78 -13.13
N TYR A 245 -0.38 25.53 -12.72
CA TYR A 245 0.33 25.26 -11.49
C TYR A 245 1.82 25.56 -11.67
N ALA A 246 2.45 26.17 -10.65
CA ALA A 246 3.89 26.14 -10.51
C ALA A 246 4.38 24.69 -10.44
N GLU A 247 5.59 24.43 -10.94
CA GLU A 247 6.13 23.10 -11.14
C GLU A 247 6.05 22.19 -9.89
N PRO A 248 6.30 22.64 -8.64
CA PRO A 248 6.17 21.77 -7.46
C PRO A 248 4.76 21.25 -7.24
N PHE A 249 3.73 22.07 -7.50
CA PHE A 249 2.34 21.66 -7.38
C PHE A 249 1.93 20.70 -8.50
N SER A 250 2.41 20.96 -9.71
CA SER A 250 2.21 20.09 -10.86
C SER A 250 2.76 18.69 -10.61
N ARG A 251 4.01 18.60 -10.16
CA ARG A 251 4.67 17.33 -9.80
C ARG A 251 3.93 16.59 -8.70
N HIS A 252 3.60 17.28 -7.61
CA HIS A 252 2.84 16.68 -6.51
C HIS A 252 1.48 16.16 -6.97
N ASN A 253 0.73 16.93 -7.74
CA ASN A 253 -0.59 16.52 -8.23
C ASN A 253 -0.51 15.33 -9.19
N ARG A 254 0.55 15.22 -10.00
CA ARG A 254 0.79 14.08 -10.88
C ARG A 254 1.11 12.80 -10.10
N ALA A 255 1.92 12.89 -9.06
CA ALA A 255 2.47 11.74 -8.37
C ALA A 255 1.64 11.27 -7.16
N LYS A 256 0.88 12.14 -6.51
CA LYS A 256 0.19 11.86 -5.23
C LYS A 256 -0.75 10.65 -5.22
N HIS A 257 -1.16 10.16 -6.37
CA HIS A 257 -2.06 9.02 -6.53
C HIS A 257 -1.35 7.75 -7.02
N TRP A 258 -0.02 7.73 -7.16
CA TRP A 258 0.66 6.57 -7.73
C TRP A 258 0.55 5.33 -6.84
N VAL A 259 0.72 5.48 -5.54
CA VAL A 259 0.51 4.39 -4.57
C VAL A 259 -0.95 3.95 -4.56
N ASP A 260 -1.89 4.90 -4.56
CA ASP A 260 -3.34 4.61 -4.62
C ASP A 260 -3.71 3.84 -5.90
N ASN A 261 -3.12 4.18 -7.05
CA ASN A 261 -3.35 3.46 -8.31
C ASN A 261 -2.88 2.00 -8.23
N VAL A 262 -1.72 1.73 -7.61
CA VAL A 262 -1.28 0.34 -7.39
C VAL A 262 -2.24 -0.38 -6.45
N ASN A 263 -2.65 0.26 -5.35
CA ASN A 263 -3.61 -0.31 -4.41
C ASN A 263 -4.97 -0.62 -5.08
N GLN A 264 -5.48 0.29 -5.89
CA GLN A 264 -6.72 0.08 -6.64
C GLN A 264 -6.62 -1.11 -7.61
N ARG A 265 -5.49 -1.22 -8.34
CA ARG A 265 -5.25 -2.36 -9.25
C ARG A 265 -5.08 -3.68 -8.51
N ARG A 266 -4.47 -3.65 -7.33
CA ARG A 266 -4.30 -4.81 -6.46
C ARG A 266 -5.64 -5.35 -5.97
N HIS A 267 -6.53 -4.49 -5.53
CA HIS A 267 -7.88 -4.89 -5.11
C HIS A 267 -8.72 -5.38 -6.30
N GLY A 268 -8.79 -4.63 -7.40
CA GLY A 268 -9.43 -5.04 -8.67
C GLY A 268 -10.76 -5.79 -8.51
N ASP A 269 -11.19 -6.47 -9.57
CA ASP A 269 -12.46 -7.22 -9.55
C ASP A 269 -12.38 -8.53 -8.72
N ILE A 270 -11.18 -9.10 -8.57
CA ILE A 270 -10.91 -10.31 -7.78
C ILE A 270 -9.57 -10.15 -7.08
N GLY A 271 -9.57 -9.57 -5.89
CA GLY A 271 -8.39 -9.50 -5.04
C GLY A 271 -8.14 -10.82 -4.32
N LEU A 272 -6.89 -11.31 -4.29
CA LEU A 272 -6.55 -12.51 -3.51
C LEU A 272 -6.80 -12.30 -2.01
N ASP A 273 -6.68 -11.08 -1.52
CA ASP A 273 -6.98 -10.70 -0.14
C ASP A 273 -8.47 -10.77 0.20
N GLU A 274 -9.36 -10.83 -0.79
CA GLU A 274 -10.79 -11.04 -0.61
C GLU A 274 -11.19 -12.51 -0.73
N VAL A 275 -10.58 -13.23 -1.67
CA VAL A 275 -10.99 -14.61 -2.00
C VAL A 275 -10.16 -15.66 -1.28
N TRP A 276 -8.93 -15.39 -0.91
CA TRP A 276 -8.07 -16.34 -0.23
C TRP A 276 -8.26 -16.25 1.30
N ALA A 277 -9.18 -17.04 1.81
CA ALA A 277 -9.43 -17.14 3.24
C ALA A 277 -8.26 -17.82 3.95
N THR A 278 -7.66 -17.13 4.93
CA THR A 278 -6.62 -17.68 5.79
C THR A 278 -6.86 -17.27 7.24
N LYS A 279 -6.43 -18.11 8.18
CA LYS A 279 -6.39 -17.78 9.62
C LYS A 279 -4.99 -17.42 10.09
N TRP A 280 -3.98 -17.66 9.27
CA TRP A 280 -2.59 -17.42 9.59
C TRP A 280 -2.15 -16.07 9.00
N TRP A 281 -1.79 -15.14 9.85
CA TRP A 281 -1.53 -13.76 9.47
C TRP A 281 -0.31 -13.58 8.55
N PRO A 282 0.81 -14.36 8.65
CA PRO A 282 1.91 -14.25 7.69
C PRO A 282 1.49 -14.58 6.27
N ASN A 283 0.56 -15.54 6.09
CA ASN A 283 0.01 -15.85 4.79
C ASN A 283 -0.78 -14.66 4.20
N ARG A 284 -1.44 -13.86 5.04
CA ARG A 284 -2.08 -12.61 4.60
C ARG A 284 -1.04 -11.58 4.14
N GLN A 285 0.11 -11.50 4.81
CA GLN A 285 1.20 -10.63 4.37
C GLN A 285 1.78 -11.12 3.04
N PHE A 286 1.95 -12.43 2.88
CA PHE A 286 2.38 -13.03 1.62
C PHE A 286 1.40 -12.73 0.46
N THR A 287 0.07 -12.82 0.68
CA THR A 287 -0.90 -12.46 -0.36
C THR A 287 -0.82 -10.99 -0.76
N PHE A 288 -0.56 -10.10 0.18
CA PHE A 288 -0.34 -8.68 -0.11
C PHE A 288 0.87 -8.47 -1.03
N LEU A 289 2.01 -9.10 -0.72
CA LEU A 289 3.21 -9.04 -1.55
C LEU A 289 2.99 -9.64 -2.93
N LEU A 290 2.32 -10.79 -3.00
CA LEU A 290 2.00 -11.47 -4.27
C LEU A 290 1.14 -10.59 -5.18
N LEU A 291 0.12 -9.92 -4.62
CA LEU A 291 -0.73 -9.00 -5.37
C LEU A 291 0.02 -7.77 -5.88
N ILE A 292 0.95 -7.22 -5.09
CA ILE A 292 1.83 -6.14 -5.56
C ILE A 292 2.72 -6.65 -6.70
N ALA A 293 3.34 -7.81 -6.54
CA ALA A 293 4.19 -8.40 -7.57
C ALA A 293 3.43 -8.65 -8.88
N GLU A 294 2.19 -9.11 -8.78
CA GLU A 294 1.29 -9.29 -9.93
C GLU A 294 1.01 -7.97 -10.65
N VAL A 295 0.62 -6.92 -9.93
CA VAL A 295 0.37 -5.61 -10.52
C VAL A 295 1.64 -5.08 -11.17
N ASN A 296 2.77 -5.17 -10.46
CA ASN A 296 4.06 -4.73 -10.97
C ASN A 296 4.47 -5.48 -12.26
N ALA A 297 4.26 -6.80 -12.32
CA ALA A 297 4.54 -7.59 -13.52
C ALA A 297 3.70 -7.13 -14.72
N GLY A 298 2.41 -6.86 -14.52
CA GLY A 298 1.54 -6.32 -15.57
C GLY A 298 2.00 -4.94 -16.07
N GLN A 299 2.39 -4.07 -15.15
CA GLN A 299 2.90 -2.73 -15.47
C GLN A 299 4.27 -2.78 -16.15
N ALA A 300 5.18 -3.64 -15.68
CA ALA A 300 6.50 -3.85 -16.29
C ALA A 300 6.38 -4.39 -17.71
N ARG A 301 5.46 -5.34 -17.95
CA ARG A 301 5.16 -5.83 -19.30
C ARG A 301 4.69 -4.70 -20.21
N ALA A 302 3.70 -3.91 -19.76
CA ALA A 302 3.18 -2.78 -20.53
C ALA A 302 4.27 -1.74 -20.84
N ARG A 303 5.20 -1.52 -19.90
CA ARG A 303 6.36 -0.65 -20.11
C ARG A 303 7.32 -1.21 -21.15
N ALA A 304 7.62 -2.50 -21.09
CA ALA A 304 8.54 -3.17 -22.02
C ALA A 304 7.98 -3.28 -23.44
N THR A 305 6.66 -3.46 -23.60
CA THR A 305 6.01 -3.57 -24.91
C THR A 305 5.57 -2.23 -25.50
N GLY A 306 5.57 -1.14 -24.71
CA GLY A 306 5.02 0.15 -25.09
C GLY A 306 3.48 0.17 -25.16
N GLU A 307 2.82 -0.93 -24.81
CA GLU A 307 1.37 -1.07 -24.85
C GLU A 307 0.69 -0.40 -23.63
N THR A 308 -0.61 -0.19 -23.75
CA THR A 308 -1.44 0.15 -22.60
C THR A 308 -1.51 -1.03 -21.63
N ALA A 309 -1.39 -0.76 -20.34
CA ALA A 309 -1.51 -1.82 -19.33
C ALA A 309 -2.88 -2.50 -19.43
N GLU A 310 -2.85 -3.82 -19.56
CA GLU A 310 -4.04 -4.66 -19.64
C GLU A 310 -4.90 -4.55 -18.36
N PRO A 311 -6.23 -4.67 -18.42
CA PRO A 311 -7.07 -4.78 -17.23
C PRO A 311 -6.57 -5.91 -16.31
N SER A 312 -6.56 -5.65 -14.99
CA SER A 312 -5.97 -6.57 -14.01
C SER A 312 -6.55 -7.98 -14.08
N LEU A 313 -7.86 -8.13 -14.28
CA LEU A 313 -8.50 -9.43 -14.38
C LEU A 313 -8.01 -10.25 -15.59
N GLU A 314 -7.88 -9.62 -16.75
CA GLU A 314 -7.41 -10.30 -17.96
C GLU A 314 -5.93 -10.70 -17.84
N PHE A 315 -5.12 -9.83 -17.27
CA PHE A 315 -3.72 -10.16 -16.97
C PHE A 315 -3.62 -11.35 -15.99
N ARG A 316 -4.43 -11.38 -14.93
CA ARG A 316 -4.51 -12.48 -13.96
C ARG A 316 -4.89 -13.80 -14.61
N LYS A 317 -5.92 -13.80 -15.45
CA LYS A 317 -6.33 -14.99 -16.20
C LYS A 317 -5.21 -15.54 -17.06
N LYS A 318 -4.54 -14.67 -17.83
CA LYS A 318 -3.41 -15.06 -18.69
C LYS A 318 -2.22 -15.58 -17.88
N MET A 319 -1.90 -14.93 -16.77
CA MET A 319 -0.82 -15.35 -15.87
C MET A 319 -1.14 -16.71 -15.24
N ALA A 320 -2.33 -16.88 -14.68
CA ALA A 320 -2.77 -18.15 -14.11
C ALA A 320 -2.74 -19.28 -15.15
N HIS A 321 -3.24 -19.04 -16.36
CA HIS A 321 -3.18 -20.01 -17.44
C HIS A 321 -1.73 -20.40 -17.78
N LYS A 322 -0.83 -19.42 -17.90
CA LYS A 322 0.59 -19.68 -18.15
C LYS A 322 1.25 -20.45 -17.02
N MET A 323 0.93 -20.16 -15.77
CA MET A 323 1.46 -20.90 -14.62
C MET A 323 1.00 -22.35 -14.61
N LEU A 324 -0.26 -22.61 -14.96
CA LEU A 324 -0.84 -23.96 -15.03
C LEU A 324 -0.30 -24.77 -16.22
N THR A 325 -0.02 -24.12 -17.35
CA THR A 325 0.45 -24.76 -18.59
C THR A 325 1.96 -24.68 -18.79
N ASN A 326 2.68 -24.17 -17.78
CA ASN A 326 4.12 -23.96 -17.87
C ASN A 326 4.88 -25.29 -17.90
N LYS A 327 5.59 -25.54 -18.99
CA LYS A 327 6.44 -26.73 -19.17
C LYS A 327 7.76 -26.67 -18.38
N LEU A 328 8.08 -25.52 -17.75
CA LEU A 328 9.29 -25.38 -16.92
C LEU A 328 9.24 -26.26 -15.65
N ASN A 329 8.06 -26.70 -15.24
CA ASN A 329 7.91 -27.66 -14.16
C ASN A 329 8.45 -29.05 -14.52
N ASP A 330 8.69 -29.34 -15.82
CA ASP A 330 9.28 -30.58 -16.30
C ASP A 330 10.81 -30.58 -16.21
N TYR A 331 11.44 -29.43 -15.96
CA TYR A 331 12.89 -29.28 -15.82
C TYR A 331 13.32 -29.21 -14.35
N GLY A 332 13.30 -30.32 -13.64
CA GLY A 332 13.95 -30.23 -12.35
C GLY A 332 13.65 -31.22 -11.25
N VAL A 333 13.05 -32.33 -11.53
CA VAL A 333 12.99 -33.43 -10.54
C VAL A 333 13.69 -34.67 -11.09
N THR A 334 15.00 -34.56 -11.31
CA THR A 334 15.85 -35.74 -11.32
C THR A 334 16.16 -36.08 -9.88
N GLY A 335 15.37 -37.01 -9.28
CA GLY A 335 15.78 -37.63 -8.04
C GLY A 335 14.78 -37.73 -6.89
N GLY A 336 13.51 -37.50 -7.10
CA GLY A 336 12.48 -37.85 -6.12
C GLY A 336 11.24 -38.36 -6.82
N SER A 337 10.75 -39.52 -6.48
CA SER A 337 9.46 -40.02 -6.95
C SER A 337 8.44 -38.91 -6.85
N PRO A 338 7.71 -38.55 -7.91
CA PRO A 338 6.66 -37.60 -7.82
C PRO A 338 5.63 -38.18 -6.83
N ALA A 339 5.51 -37.51 -5.67
CA ALA A 339 4.33 -37.72 -4.88
C ALA A 339 3.18 -37.47 -5.86
N ARG A 340 2.41 -38.52 -6.17
CA ARG A 340 1.23 -38.43 -6.99
C ARG A 340 0.39 -37.28 -6.46
N VAL A 341 0.55 -36.09 -7.08
CA VAL A 341 -0.51 -35.09 -7.05
C VAL A 341 -1.65 -35.80 -7.74
N ARG A 342 -2.51 -36.41 -6.92
CA ARG A 342 -3.81 -36.85 -7.41
C ARG A 342 -4.42 -35.60 -8.05
N ARG A 343 -4.44 -35.59 -9.38
CA ARG A 343 -5.39 -34.79 -10.12
C ARG A 343 -6.73 -35.07 -9.43
N ARG A 344 -7.16 -34.15 -8.57
CA ARG A 344 -8.55 -34.13 -8.16
C ARG A 344 -9.30 -33.87 -9.44
N GLU A 345 -9.88 -34.91 -9.97
CA GLU A 345 -10.84 -34.79 -11.04
C GLU A 345 -11.90 -33.80 -10.59
N SER A 346 -12.29 -32.94 -11.48
CA SER A 346 -13.13 -31.76 -11.27
C SER A 346 -14.57 -32.04 -10.82
N ASN A 347 -14.86 -33.22 -10.27
CA ASN A 347 -16.18 -33.67 -9.91
C ASN A 347 -16.44 -33.83 -8.41
N GLU A 348 -15.52 -33.40 -7.52
CA GLU A 348 -15.85 -33.41 -6.10
C GLU A 348 -16.75 -32.21 -5.77
N HIS A 349 -18.00 -32.49 -5.53
CA HIS A 349 -18.93 -31.50 -4.98
C HIS A 349 -18.50 -31.08 -3.57
N VAL A 350 -18.33 -29.80 -3.33
CA VAL A 350 -17.92 -29.28 -2.03
C VAL A 350 -19.04 -28.45 -1.39
N HIS A 351 -19.45 -28.86 -0.20
CA HIS A 351 -20.46 -28.18 0.59
C HIS A 351 -19.85 -27.06 1.43
N ARG A 352 -20.30 -25.83 1.22
CA ARG A 352 -19.85 -24.68 2.02
C ARG A 352 -21.00 -24.06 2.82
N LYS A 353 -20.68 -23.68 4.07
CA LYS A 353 -21.56 -22.82 4.88
C LYS A 353 -21.19 -21.37 4.61
N ARG A 354 -22.17 -20.51 4.33
CA ARG A 354 -21.95 -19.06 4.26
C ARG A 354 -21.45 -18.54 5.61
N ALA A 355 -20.49 -17.63 5.58
CA ALA A 355 -19.99 -16.96 6.77
C ALA A 355 -21.13 -16.19 7.48
N LYS A 356 -21.14 -16.22 8.80
CA LYS A 356 -22.22 -15.70 9.63
C LYS A 356 -22.32 -14.18 9.67
N HIS A 357 -21.32 -13.45 9.17
CA HIS A 357 -21.21 -12.00 9.32
C HIS A 357 -20.57 -11.38 8.07
N GLU A 358 -21.39 -10.81 7.22
CA GLU A 358 -21.00 -9.78 6.29
C GLU A 358 -21.54 -8.46 6.85
N GLY A 359 -20.67 -7.60 7.36
CA GLY A 359 -21.04 -6.27 7.85
C GLY A 359 -20.22 -5.22 7.11
N MET A 360 -20.80 -4.07 6.83
CA MET A 360 -20.10 -2.92 6.30
C MET A 360 -19.77 -1.92 7.42
N TRP A 361 -18.58 -1.32 7.34
CA TRP A 361 -18.20 -0.26 8.25
C TRP A 361 -18.99 1.01 7.95
N ASN A 362 -19.76 1.50 8.95
CA ASN A 362 -20.36 2.81 8.87
C ASN A 362 -19.38 3.88 9.35
N ALA A 363 -18.82 4.65 8.40
CA ALA A 363 -17.83 5.68 8.68
C ALA A 363 -18.40 6.84 9.53
N THR A 364 -19.70 7.12 9.43
CA THR A 364 -20.39 8.18 10.18
C THR A 364 -20.64 7.74 11.63
N ALA A 365 -21.09 6.52 11.82
CA ALA A 365 -21.35 5.96 13.15
C ALA A 365 -20.10 5.42 13.85
N LYS A 366 -18.95 5.33 13.14
CA LYS A 366 -17.69 4.75 13.62
C LYS A 366 -17.82 3.34 14.20
N ARG A 367 -18.74 2.56 13.68
CA ARG A 367 -19.01 1.19 14.11
C ARG A 367 -19.30 0.28 12.92
N PHE A 368 -19.14 -1.02 13.14
CA PHE A 368 -19.60 -2.03 12.20
C PHE A 368 -21.14 -2.09 12.28
N GLU A 369 -21.79 -1.71 11.23
CA GLU A 369 -23.21 -1.98 11.05
C GLU A 369 -23.33 -3.26 10.25
N HIS A 370 -23.92 -4.26 10.86
CA HIS A 370 -24.44 -5.39 10.12
C HIS A 370 -25.58 -4.83 9.26
N GLN A 371 -25.34 -4.66 7.96
CA GLN A 371 -26.48 -4.61 7.09
C GLN A 371 -27.28 -5.87 7.41
N GLN A 372 -28.51 -5.70 7.87
CA GLN A 372 -29.53 -6.71 7.69
C GLN A 372 -29.66 -6.86 6.16
N MET A 373 -28.73 -7.61 5.56
CA MET A 373 -29.08 -8.29 4.34
C MET A 373 -30.27 -9.12 4.78
N GLU A 374 -31.40 -8.87 4.19
CA GLU A 374 -32.49 -9.85 4.21
C GLU A 374 -31.79 -11.16 3.94
N TYR A 375 -31.68 -11.99 4.97
CA TYR A 375 -31.15 -13.31 4.81
C TYR A 375 -32.11 -13.97 3.84
N ILE A 376 -31.77 -13.97 2.55
CA ILE A 376 -32.51 -14.76 1.58
C ILE A 376 -32.28 -16.18 2.04
N HIS A 377 -33.19 -16.65 2.88
CA HIS A 377 -33.27 -18.02 3.29
C HIS A 377 -33.68 -18.80 2.03
N HIS A 378 -32.72 -19.23 1.27
CA HIS A 378 -33.02 -20.13 0.16
C HIS A 378 -33.45 -21.46 0.74
N PRO A 379 -34.61 -21.97 0.38
CA PRO A 379 -34.98 -23.33 0.71
C PRO A 379 -34.03 -24.29 0.02
N CYS A 380 -33.69 -25.40 0.68
CA CYS A 380 -32.93 -26.49 0.04
C CYS A 380 -33.66 -26.95 -1.22
N SER A 381 -32.96 -27.05 -2.33
CA SER A 381 -33.54 -27.43 -3.63
C SER A 381 -34.17 -28.81 -3.63
N VAL A 382 -33.84 -29.67 -2.66
CA VAL A 382 -34.34 -31.03 -2.55
C VAL A 382 -35.44 -31.19 -1.49
N CYS A 383 -35.19 -30.72 -0.25
CA CYS A 383 -36.12 -30.94 0.87
C CYS A 383 -36.82 -29.69 1.35
N HIS A 384 -36.61 -28.57 0.70
CA HIS A 384 -37.20 -27.25 1.00
C HIS A 384 -36.99 -26.70 2.44
N LYS A 385 -36.12 -27.30 3.23
CA LYS A 385 -35.73 -26.76 4.54
C LYS A 385 -34.89 -25.55 4.38
N THR A 386 -35.18 -24.50 5.15
CA THR A 386 -34.41 -23.25 5.16
C THR A 386 -32.96 -23.49 5.57
N MET A 387 -32.01 -22.94 4.79
CA MET A 387 -30.62 -23.27 4.99
C MET A 387 -29.62 -22.18 4.54
N ARG A 388 -28.37 -22.30 5.03
CA ARG A 388 -27.26 -21.37 4.81
C ARG A 388 -26.08 -22.01 4.07
N SER A 389 -26.29 -23.11 3.38
CA SER A 389 -25.24 -23.84 2.70
C SER A 389 -25.60 -24.09 1.23
N TYR A 390 -24.62 -24.23 0.39
CA TYR A 390 -24.78 -24.42 -1.05
C TYR A 390 -23.64 -25.28 -1.61
N CYS A 391 -23.89 -25.89 -2.77
CA CYS A 391 -22.85 -26.54 -3.53
C CYS A 391 -22.02 -25.55 -4.32
N ILE A 392 -20.68 -25.64 -4.25
CA ILE A 392 -19.78 -24.70 -4.94
C ILE A 392 -19.73 -24.97 -6.43
N CYS A 393 -19.81 -26.24 -6.83
CA CYS A 393 -19.71 -26.65 -8.24
C CYS A 393 -21.02 -26.45 -9.01
N CYS A 394 -22.15 -26.31 -8.31
CA CYS A 394 -23.47 -26.08 -8.93
C CYS A 394 -23.95 -24.66 -8.53
N PRO A 395 -23.58 -23.60 -9.27
CA PRO A 395 -23.96 -22.22 -8.95
C PRO A 395 -25.49 -22.09 -8.82
N GLY A 396 -25.93 -21.51 -7.70
CA GLY A 396 -27.34 -21.25 -7.45
C GLY A 396 -28.12 -22.47 -6.88
N CYS A 397 -27.45 -23.56 -6.53
CA CYS A 397 -28.10 -24.74 -5.92
C CYS A 397 -27.91 -24.74 -4.39
N PRO A 398 -28.84 -24.21 -3.59
CA PRO A 398 -28.80 -24.25 -2.13
C PRO A 398 -29.16 -25.70 -1.67
N LEU A 399 -28.29 -26.31 -0.85
CA LEU A 399 -28.44 -27.67 -0.36
C LEU A 399 -28.15 -27.78 1.13
N CYS A 400 -28.98 -28.51 1.87
CA CYS A 400 -28.67 -28.88 3.24
C CYS A 400 -27.63 -30.00 3.31
N ALA A 401 -26.95 -30.15 4.46
CA ALA A 401 -25.91 -31.16 4.62
C ALA A 401 -26.39 -32.59 4.33
N ALA A 402 -27.65 -32.89 4.66
CA ALA A 402 -28.25 -34.21 4.40
C ALA A 402 -28.50 -34.43 2.90
N CYS A 403 -29.07 -33.43 2.21
CA CYS A 403 -29.36 -33.56 0.78
C CYS A 403 -28.12 -33.39 -0.11
N PHE A 404 -27.07 -32.81 0.42
CA PHE A 404 -25.78 -32.67 -0.30
C PHE A 404 -25.17 -34.06 -0.62
N GLY A 405 -25.28 -35.03 0.30
CA GLY A 405 -24.77 -36.37 0.08
C GLY A 405 -25.43 -37.06 -1.13
N VAL A 406 -26.74 -36.91 -1.27
CA VAL A 406 -27.49 -37.44 -2.42
C VAL A 406 -27.10 -36.71 -3.70
N HIS A 407 -27.09 -35.39 -3.67
CA HIS A 407 -26.69 -34.56 -4.81
C HIS A 407 -25.26 -34.86 -5.32
N ALA A 408 -24.33 -35.13 -4.41
CA ALA A 408 -22.97 -35.51 -4.78
C ALA A 408 -22.87 -36.87 -5.43
N GLN A 409 -23.77 -37.79 -5.07
CA GLN A 409 -23.87 -39.13 -5.70
C GLN A 409 -24.48 -39.05 -7.09
N ASP A 410 -25.52 -38.25 -7.30
CA ASP A 410 -26.21 -38.08 -8.58
C ASP A 410 -25.33 -37.49 -9.69
N HIS A 411 -24.26 -36.79 -9.32
CA HIS A 411 -23.31 -36.21 -10.25
C HIS A 411 -21.96 -36.93 -10.35
N ALA A 412 -21.86 -38.13 -9.75
CA ALA A 412 -20.65 -38.98 -9.80
C ALA A 412 -20.58 -39.87 -11.05
N HIS A 413 -21.40 -39.62 -12.06
CA HIS A 413 -21.43 -40.36 -13.35
C HIS A 413 -20.95 -39.50 -14.51
#